data_d0113280a3312ed364b143659e908cc3
#
_entry.id   d0113280a3312ed364b143659e908cc3
#
_cell.length_a   1.000
_cell.length_b   1.000
_cell.length_c   1.000
_cell.angle_alpha   90.00
_cell.angle_beta   90.00
_cell.angle_gamma   90.00
#
_symmetry.space_group_name_H-M   'P 1'
#
loop_
_entity.id
_entity.type
_entity.pdbx_description
1 polymer ?
#
loop_
_entity_poly.entity_id
_entity_poly.type
_entity_poly.pdbx_seq_one_letter_code
_entity_poly.pdbx_strand_id
1 'polypeptide(L)'
;MGCLGNQLLIAILLLSVYGIYCTQYVTVFYGIPAWRNATIPLFCATKNRDTWGTIQCLPDNGDYSELALNVTESFDAWENTVTEQAIEDVWQLFETSIKPCVKLSPLCITMRCNKSETDKWGLTKSSTITTTAPTTPNTTSTKSIDMVNETSSCIVHDNCTGLEQEQMVGCKFNMTGLKRDKTKEYSETWYSTDLVCEQGNSTDNESRCYMNHCDTSIIQESCDKHYWDTIRFRYCAPPGYALLRCNDTNYSGFMPKCSKVVVSSCTRMMETQTSTWFGFNGTRAENRTYIYWHGRDNRTIISLNKYYNLTMKCRRPGNKTVLPVTIKSGLVFHSQPVNERPNQAWCWFGGNWKDAIKEVKQTIVKHPRYTGINNTDKINLTAPRGGDPEVTFMWTNCRGEFLYCKMNWFLNWVEDRDVTTQRPKERHRRNYVPCHIRQIINTWHKVGKNVYLPPREGDLTCNSTVTSLIANIDWIDGNQTNITMSAEVAELYRLELGDYKLVEITPIGLAPT
;
A
#
# COMPACT_ATOMS: atom_id res chain seq x y z
N MET A 1 63.41 -24.99 -5.88
CA MET A 1 62.33 -24.08 -5.39
C MET A 1 61.00 -24.18 -6.18
N GLY A 2 60.82 -25.23 -6.98
CA GLY A 2 59.60 -25.40 -7.81
C GLY A 2 58.48 -26.28 -7.24
N CYS A 3 58.72 -27.06 -6.19
CA CYS A 3 57.72 -28.01 -5.70
C CYS A 3 56.75 -27.45 -4.64
N LEU A 4 57.16 -26.43 -3.91
CA LEU A 4 56.31 -25.84 -2.86
C LEU A 4 55.19 -24.94 -3.42
N GLY A 5 55.43 -24.29 -4.53
CA GLY A 5 54.45 -23.44 -5.21
C GLY A 5 53.27 -24.23 -5.80
N ASN A 6 53.53 -25.39 -6.37
CA ASN A 6 52.48 -26.24 -6.93
C ASN A 6 51.59 -26.89 -5.87
N GLN A 7 52.16 -27.26 -4.72
CA GLN A 7 51.35 -27.81 -3.63
C GLN A 7 50.43 -26.76 -2.97
N LEU A 8 50.90 -25.51 -2.88
CA LEU A 8 50.10 -24.41 -2.37
C LEU A 8 48.94 -24.06 -3.34
N LEU A 9 49.21 -24.07 -4.64
CA LEU A 9 48.20 -23.83 -5.69
C LEU A 9 47.14 -24.94 -5.71
N ILE A 10 47.55 -26.19 -5.56
CA ILE A 10 46.65 -27.34 -5.47
C ILE A 10 45.81 -27.27 -4.17
N ALA A 11 46.40 -26.88 -3.04
CA ALA A 11 45.70 -26.70 -1.78
C ALA A 11 44.67 -25.55 -1.85
N ILE A 12 45.00 -24.42 -2.48
CA ILE A 12 44.08 -23.30 -2.70
C ILE A 12 42.96 -23.71 -3.66
N LEU A 13 43.26 -24.44 -4.71
CA LEU A 13 42.26 -24.98 -5.64
C LEU A 13 41.34 -25.99 -4.96
N LEU A 14 41.87 -26.87 -4.15
CA LEU A 14 41.07 -27.81 -3.35
C LEU A 14 40.20 -27.08 -2.31
N LEU A 15 40.73 -26.06 -1.65
CA LEU A 15 39.95 -25.23 -0.70
C LEU A 15 38.87 -24.43 -1.42
N SER A 16 39.13 -23.92 -2.63
CA SER A 16 38.12 -23.23 -3.41
C SER A 16 37.02 -24.18 -3.93
N VAL A 17 37.39 -25.38 -4.33
CA VAL A 17 36.43 -26.42 -4.73
C VAL A 17 35.63 -26.91 -3.51
N TYR A 18 36.26 -27.11 -2.37
CA TYR A 18 35.55 -27.41 -1.13
C TYR A 18 34.63 -26.27 -0.69
N GLY A 19 35.07 -25.02 -0.84
CA GLY A 19 34.24 -23.85 -0.55
C GLY A 19 33.04 -23.74 -1.47
N ILE A 20 33.14 -24.21 -2.72
CA ILE A 20 32.01 -24.21 -3.66
C ILE A 20 31.02 -25.34 -3.37
N TYR A 21 31.50 -26.50 -2.88
CA TYR A 21 30.62 -27.62 -2.56
C TYR A 21 29.96 -27.56 -1.18
N CYS A 22 30.41 -26.69 -0.29
CA CYS A 22 29.96 -26.65 1.10
C CYS A 22 28.83 -25.65 1.39
N THR A 23 28.21 -25.07 0.36
CA THR A 23 27.23 -23.98 0.52
C THR A 23 25.76 -24.41 0.56
N GLN A 24 25.49 -25.67 0.32
CA GLN A 24 24.11 -26.17 0.34
C GLN A 24 23.97 -27.32 1.33
N TYR A 25 23.09 -27.13 2.31
CA TYR A 25 22.72 -28.15 3.28
C TYR A 25 21.23 -28.43 3.17
N VAL A 26 20.86 -29.69 3.32
CA VAL A 26 19.48 -30.14 3.42
C VAL A 26 19.24 -30.60 4.85
N THR A 27 18.13 -30.17 5.43
CA THR A 27 17.66 -30.69 6.71
C THR A 27 17.08 -32.08 6.50
N VAL A 28 17.59 -33.09 7.22
CA VAL A 28 17.17 -34.47 7.09
C VAL A 28 16.55 -34.95 8.40
N PHE A 29 15.41 -35.61 8.31
CA PHE A 29 14.78 -36.27 9.43
C PHE A 29 15.26 -37.72 9.52
N TYR A 30 15.71 -38.12 10.71
CA TYR A 30 16.06 -39.51 11.02
C TYR A 30 14.94 -40.11 11.89
N GLY A 31 14.27 -41.15 11.41
CA GLY A 31 13.13 -41.76 12.08
C GLY A 31 11.82 -40.99 11.82
N ILE A 32 11.02 -40.76 12.86
CA ILE A 32 9.76 -40.02 12.74
C ILE A 32 10.08 -38.52 12.76
N PRO A 33 9.62 -37.73 11.77
CA PRO A 33 9.79 -36.29 11.77
C PRO A 33 9.18 -35.69 13.03
N ALA A 34 9.98 -34.93 13.79
CA ALA A 34 9.54 -34.26 15.01
C ALA A 34 9.98 -32.80 14.98
N TRP A 35 9.07 -31.90 15.34
CA TRP A 35 9.31 -30.47 15.45
C TRP A 35 8.41 -29.85 16.51
N ARG A 36 8.77 -28.62 16.89
CA ARG A 36 7.95 -27.76 17.75
C ARG A 36 7.87 -26.36 17.15
N ASN A 37 6.84 -25.61 17.49
CA ASN A 37 6.70 -24.23 17.05
C ASN A 37 7.90 -23.39 17.52
N ALA A 38 8.40 -22.53 16.64
CA ALA A 38 9.51 -21.65 16.90
C ALA A 38 9.14 -20.18 16.68
N THR A 39 9.83 -19.30 17.41
CA THR A 39 9.61 -17.85 17.38
C THR A 39 10.87 -17.05 17.08
N ILE A 40 11.92 -17.69 16.61
CA ILE A 40 13.17 -17.02 16.31
C ILE A 40 13.10 -16.17 15.05
N PRO A 41 13.94 -15.13 14.91
CA PRO A 41 14.00 -14.32 13.71
C PRO A 41 14.45 -15.10 12.47
N LEU A 42 13.74 -14.92 11.37
CA LEU A 42 14.13 -15.38 10.05
C LEU A 42 15.05 -14.35 9.40
N PHE A 43 15.95 -14.80 8.54
CA PHE A 43 16.74 -13.87 7.75
C PHE A 43 16.08 -13.60 6.40
N CYS A 44 16.24 -12.36 5.93
CA CYS A 44 15.70 -11.87 4.68
C CYS A 44 16.67 -12.15 3.53
N ALA A 45 16.16 -12.50 2.36
CA ALA A 45 16.92 -12.64 1.13
C ALA A 45 16.25 -11.86 -0.01
N THR A 46 17.03 -11.11 -0.80
CA THR A 46 16.53 -10.32 -1.94
C THR A 46 17.49 -10.33 -3.12
N LYS A 47 16.95 -10.20 -4.33
CA LYS A 47 17.72 -10.00 -5.55
C LYS A 47 18.10 -8.53 -5.80
N ASN A 48 17.35 -7.62 -5.25
CA ASN A 48 17.49 -6.16 -5.44
C ASN A 48 18.47 -5.57 -4.44
N ARG A 49 19.77 -5.70 -4.70
CA ARG A 49 20.81 -5.24 -3.79
C ARG A 49 21.01 -3.72 -3.73
N ASP A 50 20.60 -2.99 -4.74
CA ASP A 50 20.86 -1.54 -4.86
C ASP A 50 19.86 -0.67 -4.12
N THR A 51 18.91 -1.29 -3.43
CA THR A 51 17.88 -0.64 -2.63
C THR A 51 18.11 -0.84 -1.14
N TRP A 52 17.28 -0.31 -0.30
CA TRP A 52 17.31 -0.39 1.16
C TRP A 52 17.52 -1.81 1.74
N GLY A 53 17.16 -2.86 1.00
CA GLY A 53 17.34 -4.26 1.40
C GLY A 53 18.79 -4.73 1.54
N THR A 54 19.77 -3.98 1.00
CA THR A 54 21.19 -4.38 1.05
C THR A 54 21.77 -4.41 2.46
N ILE A 55 21.26 -3.60 3.38
CA ILE A 55 21.75 -3.50 4.76
C ILE A 55 21.17 -4.61 5.64
N GLN A 56 19.96 -5.08 5.33
CA GLN A 56 19.21 -6.03 6.17
C GLN A 56 18.95 -7.38 5.52
N CYS A 57 19.04 -7.48 4.20
CA CYS A 57 18.80 -8.70 3.47
C CYS A 57 20.07 -9.26 2.84
N LEU A 58 20.22 -10.57 2.90
CA LEU A 58 21.27 -11.31 2.20
C LEU A 58 20.93 -11.45 0.72
N PRO A 59 21.93 -11.70 -0.17
CA PRO A 59 21.65 -12.01 -1.55
C PRO A 59 20.83 -13.29 -1.67
N ASP A 60 19.81 -13.27 -2.53
CA ASP A 60 19.04 -14.45 -2.86
C ASP A 60 19.80 -15.32 -3.86
N ASN A 61 20.10 -16.56 -3.46
CA ASN A 61 20.88 -17.50 -4.25
C ASN A 61 20.05 -18.31 -5.27
N GLY A 62 18.77 -18.01 -5.43
CA GLY A 62 17.89 -18.65 -6.40
C GLY A 62 16.88 -19.61 -5.81
N ASP A 63 16.50 -20.61 -6.61
CA ASP A 63 15.43 -21.55 -6.27
C ASP A 63 15.85 -22.54 -5.18
N TYR A 64 14.92 -22.87 -4.32
CA TYR A 64 14.99 -23.93 -3.32
C TYR A 64 13.83 -24.91 -3.55
N SER A 65 14.07 -26.14 -3.19
CA SER A 65 13.08 -27.21 -3.36
C SER A 65 12.15 -27.31 -2.15
N GLU A 66 10.90 -27.68 -2.43
CA GLU A 66 9.92 -28.04 -1.43
C GLU A 66 9.72 -29.55 -1.39
N LEU A 67 9.63 -30.12 -0.18
CA LEU A 67 9.42 -31.54 0.02
C LEU A 67 8.05 -31.76 0.66
N ALA A 68 7.25 -32.65 0.07
CA ALA A 68 5.99 -33.05 0.65
C ALA A 68 6.19 -33.97 1.86
N LEU A 69 5.49 -33.70 2.94
CA LEU A 69 5.49 -34.50 4.15
C LEU A 69 4.13 -35.19 4.34
N ASN A 70 4.15 -36.42 4.82
CA ASN A 70 2.95 -37.16 5.20
C ASN A 70 2.63 -36.95 6.68
N VAL A 71 2.30 -35.70 7.05
CA VAL A 71 2.01 -35.31 8.43
C VAL A 71 0.80 -34.38 8.45
N THR A 72 0.20 -34.22 9.62
CA THR A 72 -0.89 -33.28 9.85
C THR A 72 -0.41 -32.18 10.80
N GLU A 73 -0.62 -30.94 10.41
CA GLU A 73 -0.20 -29.76 11.17
C GLU A 73 -1.28 -28.67 11.16
N SER A 74 -1.33 -27.86 12.20
CA SER A 74 -2.25 -26.73 12.29
C SER A 74 -1.60 -25.45 11.76
N PHE A 75 -2.37 -24.64 11.04
CA PHE A 75 -1.93 -23.35 10.48
C PHE A 75 -2.94 -22.26 10.78
N ASP A 76 -2.43 -21.08 11.14
CA ASP A 76 -3.21 -19.87 11.34
C ASP A 76 -2.46 -18.67 10.76
N ALA A 77 -3.08 -17.94 9.83
CA ALA A 77 -2.47 -16.78 9.19
C ALA A 77 -2.39 -15.55 10.10
N TRP A 78 -3.25 -15.44 11.10
CA TRP A 78 -3.30 -14.29 12.02
C TRP A 78 -2.47 -14.48 13.29
N GLU A 79 -2.23 -15.70 13.70
CA GLU A 79 -1.31 -16.06 14.79
C GLU A 79 -0.06 -16.74 14.22
N ASN A 80 0.74 -15.99 13.48
CA ASN A 80 1.90 -16.51 12.76
C ASN A 80 3.11 -15.60 12.95
N THR A 81 4.21 -16.17 13.47
CA THR A 81 5.45 -15.42 13.69
C THR A 81 6.10 -14.93 12.40
N VAL A 82 5.93 -15.64 11.30
CA VAL A 82 6.47 -15.24 9.98
C VAL A 82 5.81 -13.96 9.48
N THR A 83 4.49 -13.87 9.57
CA THR A 83 3.74 -12.68 9.13
C THR A 83 3.98 -11.49 10.04
N GLU A 84 4.03 -11.69 11.35
CA GLU A 84 4.32 -10.62 12.31
C GLU A 84 5.74 -10.06 12.12
N GLN A 85 6.71 -10.91 11.85
CA GLN A 85 8.06 -10.46 11.52
C GLN A 85 8.09 -9.64 10.22
N ALA A 86 7.36 -10.06 9.18
CA ALA A 86 7.28 -9.32 7.92
C ALA A 86 6.74 -7.89 8.13
N ILE A 87 5.69 -7.75 8.93
CA ILE A 87 5.08 -6.46 9.27
C ILE A 87 6.07 -5.58 10.02
N GLU A 88 6.74 -6.11 11.04
CA GLU A 88 7.72 -5.36 11.85
C GLU A 88 8.95 -4.98 11.03
N ASP A 89 9.47 -5.84 10.17
CA ASP A 89 10.64 -5.56 9.34
C ASP A 89 10.38 -4.45 8.34
N VAL A 90 9.24 -4.44 7.69
CA VAL A 90 8.84 -3.35 6.78
C VAL A 90 8.73 -2.03 7.54
N TRP A 91 8.20 -2.05 8.76
CA TRP A 91 8.14 -0.87 9.61
C TRP A 91 9.51 -0.36 10.03
N GLN A 92 10.42 -1.25 10.46
CA GLN A 92 11.77 -0.87 10.86
C GLN A 92 12.57 -0.26 9.72
N LEU A 93 12.39 -0.75 8.52
CA LEU A 93 13.00 -0.17 7.33
C LEU A 93 12.52 1.25 7.07
N PHE A 94 11.24 1.50 7.27
CA PHE A 94 10.69 2.84 7.23
C PHE A 94 11.31 3.74 8.30
N GLU A 95 11.39 3.30 9.55
CA GLU A 95 12.01 4.07 10.64
C GLU A 95 13.47 4.42 10.36
N THR A 96 14.26 3.47 9.86
CA THR A 96 15.66 3.73 9.51
C THR A 96 15.81 4.69 8.34
N SER A 97 14.87 4.75 7.42
CA SER A 97 14.89 5.67 6.28
C SER A 97 14.62 7.13 6.68
N ILE A 98 13.81 7.37 7.72
CA ILE A 98 13.47 8.73 8.17
C ILE A 98 14.33 9.24 9.32
N LYS A 99 14.91 8.37 10.13
CA LYS A 99 15.62 8.72 11.37
C LYS A 99 16.79 9.71 11.20
N PRO A 100 17.62 9.60 10.13
CA PRO A 100 18.69 10.56 9.88
C PRO A 100 18.23 11.82 9.11
N CYS A 101 16.94 11.96 8.86
CA CYS A 101 16.41 12.93 7.92
C CYS A 101 16.03 14.26 8.54
N VAL A 102 15.78 15.23 7.66
CA VAL A 102 15.43 16.59 8.00
C VAL A 102 14.14 16.65 8.79
N LYS A 103 14.20 17.24 9.98
CA LYS A 103 12.99 17.63 10.72
C LYS A 103 12.45 18.93 10.13
N LEU A 104 11.20 18.92 9.71
CA LEU A 104 10.53 20.07 9.10
C LEU A 104 9.92 21.02 10.14
N SER A 105 10.23 20.89 11.43
CA SER A 105 9.77 21.81 12.48
C SER A 105 10.07 23.29 12.17
N PRO A 106 11.21 23.66 11.55
CA PRO A 106 11.45 25.04 11.11
C PRO A 106 10.47 25.55 10.05
N LEU A 107 9.77 24.67 9.32
CA LEU A 107 8.74 25.01 8.34
C LEU A 107 7.34 25.14 8.94
N CYS A 108 7.17 24.84 10.22
CA CYS A 108 5.94 25.08 10.95
C CYS A 108 5.78 26.55 11.29
N ILE A 109 5.78 27.39 10.29
CA ILE A 109 5.62 28.84 10.36
C ILE A 109 4.36 29.25 9.65
N THR A 110 3.85 30.43 9.98
CA THR A 110 2.73 31.03 9.28
C THR A 110 3.13 31.38 7.85
N MET A 111 2.42 30.86 6.87
CA MET A 111 2.60 31.15 5.46
C MET A 111 1.49 32.09 4.97
N ARG A 112 1.82 32.94 4.03
CA ARG A 112 0.89 33.83 3.35
C ARG A 112 0.44 33.15 2.05
N CYS A 113 -0.80 32.70 2.00
CA CYS A 113 -1.33 31.97 0.88
C CYS A 113 -2.37 32.80 0.10
N ASN A 114 -2.54 32.48 -1.17
CA ASN A 114 -3.50 33.18 -2.02
C ASN A 114 -4.94 32.91 -1.54
N LYS A 115 -5.64 33.96 -1.13
CA LYS A 115 -6.99 33.87 -0.57
C LYS A 115 -8.01 33.33 -1.57
N SER A 116 -7.91 33.70 -2.82
CA SER A 116 -8.84 33.21 -3.84
C SER A 116 -8.78 31.70 -4.00
N GLU A 117 -7.62 31.09 -3.81
CA GLU A 117 -7.40 29.65 -3.86
C GLU A 117 -7.84 28.96 -2.59
N THR A 118 -7.53 29.53 -1.43
CA THR A 118 -7.95 28.97 -0.14
C THR A 118 -9.48 28.98 0.01
N ASP A 119 -10.13 30.02 -0.46
CA ASP A 119 -11.61 30.10 -0.45
C ASP A 119 -12.25 29.16 -1.47
N LYS A 120 -11.66 29.04 -2.68
CA LYS A 120 -12.10 28.12 -3.72
C LYS A 120 -12.12 26.67 -3.23
N TRP A 121 -11.12 26.28 -2.45
CA TRP A 121 -10.98 24.91 -1.94
C TRP A 121 -11.59 24.71 -0.54
N GLY A 122 -12.19 25.74 0.02
CA GLY A 122 -12.92 25.68 1.29
C GLY A 122 -12.06 25.56 2.54
N LEU A 123 -10.78 25.95 2.48
CA LEU A 123 -9.84 25.86 3.61
C LEU A 123 -10.14 26.87 4.74
N THR A 124 -10.83 27.98 4.45
CA THR A 124 -11.15 29.06 5.37
C THR A 124 -12.55 28.96 5.99
N LYS A 125 -13.33 27.95 5.67
CA LYS A 125 -14.68 27.77 6.23
C LYS A 125 -14.60 27.18 7.64
N SER A 126 -14.95 28.00 8.62
CA SER A 126 -15.25 27.56 9.98
C SER A 126 -16.37 26.50 9.96
N SER A 127 -16.18 25.42 10.71
CA SER A 127 -17.19 24.40 10.95
C SER A 127 -18.30 24.88 11.88
N THR A 128 -19.07 25.85 11.44
CA THR A 128 -20.38 26.12 12.01
C THR A 128 -21.43 25.42 11.15
N ILE A 129 -21.92 24.32 11.66
CA ILE A 129 -23.10 23.62 11.14
C ILE A 129 -24.28 24.57 11.33
N THR A 130 -24.56 25.38 10.34
CA THR A 130 -25.83 26.05 10.20
C THR A 130 -26.59 25.36 9.08
N THR A 131 -27.55 24.56 9.47
CA THR A 131 -28.61 24.05 8.62
C THR A 131 -29.39 25.22 8.06
N THR A 132 -29.03 25.69 6.88
CA THR A 132 -29.91 26.49 6.05
C THR A 132 -30.06 25.79 4.73
N ALA A 133 -31.28 25.38 4.44
CA ALA A 133 -31.69 24.82 3.17
C ALA A 133 -31.36 25.78 2.03
N PRO A 134 -30.75 25.34 0.93
CA PRO A 134 -30.58 26.20 -0.23
C PRO A 134 -31.86 26.18 -1.05
N THR A 135 -32.42 27.36 -1.21
CA THR A 135 -33.42 27.71 -2.23
C THR A 135 -32.88 27.36 -3.63
N THR A 136 -33.64 26.60 -4.34
CA THR A 136 -33.45 26.18 -5.73
C THR A 136 -33.43 27.36 -6.69
N PRO A 137 -32.51 27.43 -7.65
CA PRO A 137 -32.80 28.00 -8.96
C PRO A 137 -33.12 26.86 -9.93
N ASN A 138 -34.33 26.87 -10.42
CA ASN A 138 -34.75 26.10 -11.57
C ASN A 138 -33.89 26.43 -12.80
N THR A 139 -33.14 25.48 -13.26
CA THR A 139 -32.71 25.40 -14.65
C THR A 139 -32.80 23.95 -15.09
N THR A 140 -33.90 23.69 -15.77
CA THR A 140 -34.15 22.52 -16.60
C THR A 140 -33.07 22.43 -17.68
N SER A 141 -32.13 21.52 -17.53
CA SER A 141 -31.36 20.98 -18.63
C SER A 141 -31.28 19.47 -18.40
N THR A 142 -32.20 18.80 -19.04
CA THR A 142 -32.13 17.35 -19.29
C THR A 142 -30.93 17.09 -20.18
N LYS A 143 -29.75 16.89 -19.63
CA LYS A 143 -28.66 16.22 -20.34
C LYS A 143 -28.77 14.73 -20.07
N SER A 144 -29.00 14.03 -21.20
CA SER A 144 -28.93 12.58 -21.32
C SER A 144 -27.81 11.98 -20.49
N ILE A 145 -28.13 10.91 -19.78
CA ILE A 145 -27.16 10.04 -19.14
C ILE A 145 -26.36 9.39 -20.26
N ASP A 146 -25.24 9.99 -20.63
CA ASP A 146 -24.31 9.39 -21.57
C ASP A 146 -23.72 8.13 -20.92
N MET A 147 -24.25 7.00 -21.32
CA MET A 147 -23.56 5.72 -21.19
C MET A 147 -22.32 5.80 -22.09
N VAL A 148 -21.21 6.20 -21.52
CA VAL A 148 -19.94 6.20 -22.22
C VAL A 148 -19.53 4.75 -22.47
N ASN A 149 -19.49 4.38 -23.74
CA ASN A 149 -18.92 3.13 -24.22
C ASN A 149 -17.52 2.91 -23.62
N GLU A 150 -17.24 1.69 -23.23
CA GLU A 150 -16.07 1.20 -22.50
C GLU A 150 -14.71 1.38 -23.21
N THR A 151 -14.56 2.27 -24.14
CA THR A 151 -13.30 2.46 -24.87
C THR A 151 -12.45 3.56 -24.25
N SER A 152 -11.45 3.12 -23.56
CA SER A 152 -10.07 3.64 -23.35
C SER A 152 -9.68 5.08 -23.75
N SER A 153 -10.60 6.00 -24.03
CA SER A 153 -10.27 7.36 -24.45
C SER A 153 -9.60 8.21 -23.36
N CYS A 154 -9.88 7.89 -22.10
CA CYS A 154 -9.33 8.61 -20.95
C CYS A 154 -7.81 8.47 -20.81
N ILE A 155 -7.24 7.33 -21.18
CA ILE A 155 -5.79 7.07 -21.04
C ILE A 155 -5.00 7.73 -22.19
N VAL A 156 -5.59 7.78 -23.39
CA VAL A 156 -4.88 8.20 -24.62
C VAL A 156 -4.94 9.71 -24.84
N HIS A 157 -6.01 10.38 -24.42
CA HIS A 157 -6.29 11.77 -24.80
C HIS A 157 -6.39 12.79 -23.66
N ASP A 158 -6.12 12.42 -22.41
CA ASP A 158 -6.25 13.30 -21.22
C ASP A 158 -7.65 13.94 -21.01
N ASN A 159 -8.63 13.52 -21.75
CA ASN A 159 -9.99 14.06 -21.75
C ASN A 159 -10.95 13.24 -20.88
N CYS A 160 -10.54 12.91 -19.66
CA CYS A 160 -11.43 12.29 -18.68
C CYS A 160 -12.51 13.29 -18.24
N THR A 161 -13.75 13.01 -18.57
CA THR A 161 -14.87 13.88 -18.18
C THR A 161 -15.15 13.78 -16.68
N GLY A 162 -15.41 14.92 -16.03
CA GLY A 162 -15.72 14.99 -14.59
C GLY A 162 -14.50 15.13 -13.68
N LEU A 163 -13.29 15.08 -14.20
CA LEU A 163 -12.08 15.42 -13.46
C LEU A 163 -11.93 16.95 -13.39
N GLU A 164 -11.65 17.43 -12.19
CA GLU A 164 -11.42 18.85 -11.91
C GLU A 164 -9.92 19.15 -12.00
N GLN A 165 -9.56 20.43 -11.88
CA GLN A 165 -8.20 20.87 -11.74
C GLN A 165 -7.65 20.46 -10.38
N GLU A 166 -6.34 20.15 -10.25
CA GLU A 166 -5.70 19.81 -8.99
C GLU A 166 -5.87 20.93 -7.96
N GLN A 167 -6.19 20.54 -6.72
CA GLN A 167 -6.41 21.47 -5.62
C GLN A 167 -5.07 21.90 -5.01
N MET A 168 -4.47 22.92 -5.60
CA MET A 168 -3.19 23.47 -5.16
C MET A 168 -3.34 24.93 -4.70
N VAL A 169 -2.54 25.28 -3.70
CA VAL A 169 -2.49 26.63 -3.12
C VAL A 169 -1.05 27.14 -3.17
N GLY A 170 -0.86 28.31 -3.77
CA GLY A 170 0.42 29.01 -3.78
C GLY A 170 0.61 29.80 -2.47
N CYS A 171 1.69 29.54 -1.75
CA CYS A 171 2.03 30.20 -0.50
C CYS A 171 3.43 30.81 -0.56
N LYS A 172 3.64 31.87 0.22
CA LYS A 172 4.92 32.52 0.43
C LYS A 172 5.28 32.54 1.91
N PHE A 173 6.51 32.30 2.22
CA PHE A 173 7.02 32.35 3.59
C PHE A 173 8.42 32.92 3.64
N ASN A 174 8.76 33.54 4.78
CA ASN A 174 10.07 34.07 5.04
C ASN A 174 10.87 33.11 5.91
N MET A 175 12.05 32.71 5.46
CA MET A 175 12.94 31.86 6.20
C MET A 175 14.36 32.42 6.25
N THR A 176 15.01 32.22 7.40
CA THR A 176 16.43 32.57 7.56
C THR A 176 17.27 31.50 6.87
N GLY A 177 18.10 31.92 5.90
CA GLY A 177 19.07 31.05 5.23
C GLY A 177 20.30 30.75 6.07
N LEU A 178 21.27 30.04 5.48
CA LEU A 178 22.57 29.70 6.10
C LEU A 178 23.39 30.92 6.57
N LYS A 179 23.27 32.03 5.87
CA LYS A 179 23.90 33.31 6.27
C LYS A 179 23.04 34.00 7.32
N ARG A 180 23.58 34.17 8.51
CA ARG A 180 22.89 34.50 9.76
C ARG A 180 21.97 35.74 9.75
N ASP A 181 22.03 36.64 8.79
CA ASP A 181 21.38 37.94 8.90
C ASP A 181 20.44 38.31 7.75
N LYS A 182 20.13 37.36 6.84
CA LYS A 182 19.22 37.63 5.73
C LYS A 182 18.06 36.64 5.70
N THR A 183 16.89 37.17 6.01
CA THR A 183 15.62 36.46 5.69
C THR A 183 15.39 36.54 4.20
N LYS A 184 15.09 35.40 3.59
CA LYS A 184 14.72 35.28 2.19
C LYS A 184 13.29 34.82 2.08
N GLU A 185 12.54 35.40 1.17
CA GLU A 185 11.20 34.96 0.84
C GLU A 185 11.28 33.79 -0.13
N TYR A 186 10.53 32.72 0.17
CA TYR A 186 10.38 31.54 -0.66
C TYR A 186 8.92 31.38 -1.06
N SER A 187 8.69 30.87 -2.27
CA SER A 187 7.37 30.51 -2.77
C SER A 187 7.26 29.00 -2.86
N GLU A 188 6.15 28.46 -2.39
CA GLU A 188 5.85 27.04 -2.40
C GLU A 188 4.43 26.82 -2.87
N THR A 189 4.18 25.76 -3.61
CA THR A 189 2.84 25.32 -3.98
C THR A 189 2.49 24.07 -3.19
N TRP A 190 1.45 24.16 -2.38
CA TRP A 190 0.98 23.08 -1.52
C TRP A 190 -0.30 22.43 -2.07
N TYR A 191 -0.46 21.15 -1.83
CA TYR A 191 -1.77 20.52 -1.99
C TYR A 191 -2.70 21.01 -0.88
N SER A 192 -3.95 21.29 -1.21
CA SER A 192 -4.91 21.84 -0.25
C SER A 192 -5.12 20.95 0.98
N THR A 193 -4.95 19.64 0.83
CA THR A 193 -5.08 18.67 1.92
C THR A 193 -3.93 18.75 2.94
N ASP A 194 -2.80 19.34 2.59
CA ASP A 194 -1.62 19.45 3.45
C ASP A 194 -1.58 20.76 4.24
N LEU A 195 -2.56 21.64 4.06
CA LEU A 195 -2.66 22.95 4.70
C LEU A 195 -3.84 23.05 5.65
N VAL A 196 -3.62 23.81 6.72
CA VAL A 196 -4.66 24.32 7.63
C VAL A 196 -4.60 25.83 7.61
N CYS A 197 -5.73 26.49 7.31
CA CYS A 197 -5.79 27.94 7.17
C CYS A 197 -6.68 28.56 8.22
N GLU A 198 -6.27 29.75 8.74
CA GLU A 198 -7.07 30.56 9.64
C GLU A 198 -8.06 31.41 8.86
N GLN A 199 -9.18 31.70 9.51
CA GLN A 199 -10.18 32.62 8.98
C GLN A 199 -9.64 34.05 9.15
N GLY A 200 -9.13 34.63 8.05
CA GLY A 200 -8.63 36.02 8.04
C GLY A 200 -9.76 37.05 7.90
N ASN A 201 -9.43 38.31 8.23
CA ASN A 201 -10.33 39.44 7.99
C ASN A 201 -10.64 39.56 6.48
N SER A 202 -11.85 39.96 6.17
CA SER A 202 -12.36 40.01 4.77
C SER A 202 -11.64 41.00 3.85
N THR A 203 -10.75 41.82 4.38
CA THR A 203 -10.05 42.89 3.65
C THR A 203 -8.69 42.49 3.05
N ASP A 204 -8.08 41.40 3.53
CA ASP A 204 -6.78 40.97 3.06
C ASP A 204 -6.87 40.00 1.88
N ASN A 205 -6.02 40.21 0.88
CA ASN A 205 -5.92 39.31 -0.27
C ASN A 205 -5.14 38.01 0.01
N GLU A 206 -4.62 37.87 1.21
CA GLU A 206 -3.80 36.75 1.65
C GLU A 206 -4.44 36.04 2.85
N SER A 207 -4.40 34.73 2.85
CA SER A 207 -4.79 33.87 3.98
C SER A 207 -3.58 33.39 4.75
N ARG A 208 -3.71 33.25 6.06
CA ARG A 208 -2.66 32.65 6.90
C ARG A 208 -2.89 31.17 7.00
N CYS A 209 -1.91 30.40 6.54
CA CYS A 209 -1.98 28.96 6.57
C CYS A 209 -0.70 28.36 7.17
N TYR A 210 -0.83 27.16 7.72
CA TYR A 210 0.32 26.36 8.16
C TYR A 210 0.23 24.96 7.62
N MET A 211 1.37 24.29 7.64
CA MET A 211 1.46 22.88 7.32
C MET A 211 0.61 22.05 8.30
N ASN A 212 -0.13 21.09 7.79
CA ASN A 212 -0.99 20.22 8.60
C ASN A 212 -0.14 19.41 9.60
N HIS A 213 -0.70 19.11 10.77
CA HIS A 213 -0.08 18.34 11.85
C HIS A 213 1.15 18.97 12.53
N CYS A 214 1.48 20.23 12.29
CA CYS A 214 2.58 20.91 12.95
C CYS A 214 2.43 21.02 14.47
N ASP A 215 1.21 21.21 14.96
CA ASP A 215 0.92 21.41 16.39
C ASP A 215 0.95 20.12 17.20
N THR A 216 0.75 18.98 16.56
CA THR A 216 0.51 17.69 17.22
C THR A 216 1.64 16.70 17.09
N SER A 217 2.55 16.89 16.13
CA SER A 217 3.60 15.91 15.84
C SER A 217 4.85 16.55 15.21
N ILE A 218 5.96 15.82 15.35
CA ILE A 218 7.19 16.15 14.62
C ILE A 218 7.05 15.59 13.22
N ILE A 219 7.16 16.45 12.20
CA ILE A 219 7.13 16.06 10.81
C ILE A 219 8.57 15.92 10.31
N GLN A 220 8.88 14.81 9.67
CA GLN A 220 10.18 14.54 9.07
C GLN A 220 10.03 14.32 7.57
N GLU A 221 10.97 14.83 6.78
CA GLU A 221 11.06 14.52 5.36
C GLU A 221 11.71 13.14 5.18
N SER A 222 11.19 12.31 4.28
CA SER A 222 11.83 11.06 3.92
C SER A 222 13.05 11.31 3.04
N CYS A 223 14.24 10.89 3.49
CA CYS A 223 15.49 11.05 2.76
C CYS A 223 15.68 10.01 1.67
N ASP A 224 15.24 8.80 1.92
CA ASP A 224 15.45 7.69 1.02
C ASP A 224 14.24 7.53 0.10
N LYS A 225 14.39 7.98 -1.14
CA LYS A 225 13.37 7.81 -2.18
C LYS A 225 13.17 6.34 -2.57
N HIS A 226 14.17 5.50 -2.37
CA HIS A 226 14.10 4.07 -2.68
C HIS A 226 13.20 3.30 -1.72
N TYR A 227 13.00 3.79 -0.50
CA TYR A 227 12.09 3.19 0.47
C TYR A 227 10.66 3.03 -0.07
N TRP A 228 10.19 3.99 -0.87
CA TRP A 228 8.84 4.02 -1.42
C TRP A 228 8.69 3.23 -2.71
N ASP A 229 9.79 2.74 -3.27
CA ASP A 229 9.75 1.79 -4.36
C ASP A 229 9.55 0.38 -3.78
N THR A 230 8.71 -0.41 -4.43
CA THR A 230 8.46 -1.78 -3.99
C THR A 230 9.64 -2.67 -4.32
N ILE A 231 10.02 -3.54 -3.38
CA ILE A 231 11.03 -4.56 -3.58
C ILE A 231 10.46 -5.94 -3.28
N ARG A 232 11.05 -6.96 -3.87
CA ARG A 232 10.72 -8.35 -3.59
C ARG A 232 11.77 -8.96 -2.68
N PHE A 233 11.33 -9.65 -1.64
CA PHE A 233 12.18 -10.37 -0.72
C PHE A 233 11.52 -11.68 -0.28
N ARG A 234 12.29 -12.56 0.32
CA ARG A 234 11.81 -13.77 0.96
C ARG A 234 12.46 -13.95 2.32
N TYR A 235 11.83 -14.73 3.18
CA TYR A 235 12.42 -15.16 4.43
C TYR A 235 12.98 -16.57 4.30
N CYS A 236 14.11 -16.80 4.93
CA CYS A 236 14.73 -18.11 5.05
C CYS A 236 14.97 -18.48 6.50
N ALA A 237 14.76 -19.75 6.82
CA ALA A 237 14.98 -20.27 8.16
C ALA A 237 16.46 -20.50 8.42
N PRO A 238 16.96 -20.21 9.65
CA PRO A 238 18.32 -20.53 10.04
C PRO A 238 18.51 -22.05 10.16
N PRO A 239 19.76 -22.55 10.20
CA PRO A 239 20.04 -23.98 10.41
C PRO A 239 19.36 -24.54 11.66
N GLY A 240 18.77 -25.72 11.54
CA GLY A 240 18.01 -26.38 12.61
C GLY A 240 16.53 -26.00 12.65
N TYR A 241 16.09 -25.13 11.76
CA TYR A 241 14.70 -24.70 11.61
C TYR A 241 14.22 -24.93 10.18
N ALA A 242 12.94 -25.02 10.02
CA ALA A 242 12.31 -25.16 8.72
C ALA A 242 11.00 -24.39 8.65
N LEU A 243 10.57 -24.10 7.42
CA LEU A 243 9.30 -23.51 7.14
C LEU A 243 8.34 -24.59 6.61
N LEU A 244 7.24 -24.78 7.29
CA LEU A 244 6.15 -25.65 6.84
C LEU A 244 5.12 -24.80 6.12
N ARG A 245 4.58 -25.33 5.02
CA ARG A 245 3.51 -24.70 4.25
C ARG A 245 2.34 -25.65 4.10
N CYS A 246 1.13 -25.15 4.34
CA CYS A 246 -0.09 -25.87 4.04
C CYS A 246 -0.41 -25.75 2.54
N ASN A 247 -0.19 -26.80 1.79
CA ASN A 247 -0.44 -26.86 0.34
C ASN A 247 -1.84 -27.42 0.03
N ASP A 248 -2.83 -27.08 0.84
CA ASP A 248 -4.21 -27.46 0.61
C ASP A 248 -4.97 -26.34 -0.10
N THR A 249 -5.67 -26.68 -1.17
CA THR A 249 -6.52 -25.72 -1.91
C THR A 249 -7.70 -25.18 -1.09
N ASN A 250 -8.10 -25.89 -0.03
CA ASN A 250 -9.16 -25.48 0.88
C ASN A 250 -8.67 -24.60 2.05
N TYR A 251 -7.39 -24.22 2.07
CA TYR A 251 -6.86 -23.37 3.11
C TYR A 251 -7.51 -21.99 3.07
N SER A 252 -8.11 -21.60 4.18
CA SER A 252 -8.88 -20.34 4.32
C SER A 252 -8.32 -19.39 5.39
N GLY A 253 -7.01 -19.46 5.67
CA GLY A 253 -6.34 -18.68 6.69
C GLY A 253 -6.31 -19.33 8.08
N PHE A 254 -7.17 -20.29 8.34
CA PHE A 254 -7.18 -21.10 9.56
C PHE A 254 -7.53 -22.54 9.21
N MET A 255 -6.60 -23.46 9.45
CA MET A 255 -6.81 -24.88 9.23
C MET A 255 -6.13 -25.67 10.36
N PRO A 256 -6.89 -26.21 11.31
CA PRO A 256 -6.33 -26.94 12.43
C PRO A 256 -5.75 -28.30 12.06
N LYS A 257 -6.12 -28.86 10.92
CA LYS A 257 -5.66 -30.16 10.42
C LYS A 257 -5.34 -30.10 8.92
N CYS A 258 -4.21 -29.51 8.58
CA CYS A 258 -3.69 -29.55 7.22
C CYS A 258 -2.91 -30.85 7.02
N SER A 259 -3.38 -31.68 6.08
CA SER A 259 -2.75 -32.97 5.74
C SER A 259 -1.76 -32.90 4.58
N LYS A 260 -1.78 -31.80 3.82
CA LYS A 260 -0.88 -31.57 2.68
C LYS A 260 0.20 -30.56 3.06
N VAL A 261 1.12 -31.01 3.89
CA VAL A 261 2.19 -30.17 4.41
C VAL A 261 3.42 -30.31 3.53
N VAL A 262 4.05 -29.19 3.23
CA VAL A 262 5.29 -29.10 2.46
C VAL A 262 6.34 -28.41 3.34
N VAL A 263 7.56 -28.91 3.35
CA VAL A 263 8.68 -28.31 4.06
C VAL A 263 9.65 -27.64 3.08
N SER A 264 10.13 -26.47 3.46
CA SER A 264 11.16 -25.75 2.71
C SER A 264 12.08 -24.96 3.65
N SER A 265 13.20 -24.51 3.12
CA SER A 265 14.12 -23.62 3.86
C SER A 265 13.78 -22.15 3.75
N CYS A 266 13.09 -21.75 2.70
CA CYS A 266 12.72 -20.36 2.43
C CYS A 266 11.25 -20.23 2.03
N THR A 267 10.69 -19.02 2.22
CA THR A 267 9.35 -18.69 1.75
C THR A 267 9.35 -18.34 0.26
N ARG A 268 8.15 -18.16 -0.31
CA ARG A 268 8.02 -17.51 -1.63
C ARG A 268 8.47 -16.06 -1.57
N MET A 269 8.76 -15.49 -2.74
CA MET A 269 9.02 -14.05 -2.87
C MET A 269 7.74 -13.27 -2.57
N MET A 270 7.89 -12.20 -1.79
CA MET A 270 6.82 -11.27 -1.45
C MET A 270 7.23 -9.86 -1.84
N GLU A 271 6.32 -9.08 -2.39
CA GLU A 271 6.54 -7.67 -2.69
C GLU A 271 6.15 -6.79 -1.51
N THR A 272 7.00 -5.84 -1.15
CA THR A 272 6.68 -4.83 -0.15
C THR A 272 5.78 -3.78 -0.77
N GLN A 273 4.51 -3.85 -0.53
CA GLN A 273 3.58 -2.81 -0.95
C GLN A 273 2.79 -2.29 0.24
N THR A 274 2.41 -1.03 0.16
CA THR A 274 1.55 -0.37 1.11
C THR A 274 0.42 0.30 0.34
N SER A 275 -0.78 -0.20 0.49
CA SER A 275 -1.99 0.34 -0.12
C SER A 275 -3.21 -0.05 0.69
N THR A 276 -4.31 0.64 0.51
CA THR A 276 -5.58 0.25 1.13
C THR A 276 -6.54 -0.27 0.07
N TRP A 277 -7.55 -0.98 0.47
CA TRP A 277 -8.59 -1.61 -0.33
C TRP A 277 -8.11 -2.79 -1.18
N PHE A 278 -7.06 -2.63 -1.97
CA PHE A 278 -6.56 -3.64 -2.89
C PHE A 278 -5.11 -4.00 -2.61
N GLY A 279 -4.76 -5.26 -2.91
CA GLY A 279 -3.39 -5.69 -3.01
C GLY A 279 -2.95 -5.79 -4.48
N PHE A 280 -1.72 -5.41 -4.75
CA PHE A 280 -1.16 -5.37 -6.10
C PHE A 280 0.01 -6.32 -6.25
N ASN A 281 0.16 -6.91 -7.44
CA ASN A 281 1.30 -7.74 -7.83
C ASN A 281 1.60 -8.90 -6.85
N GLY A 282 0.56 -9.43 -6.20
CA GLY A 282 0.71 -10.54 -5.27
C GLY A 282 1.07 -11.85 -5.96
N THR A 283 1.82 -12.71 -5.27
CA THR A 283 2.26 -14.01 -5.77
C THR A 283 1.27 -15.12 -5.48
N ARG A 284 0.33 -14.90 -4.58
CA ARG A 284 -0.71 -15.88 -4.18
C ARG A 284 -1.92 -15.94 -5.09
N ALA A 285 -2.04 -15.05 -6.08
CA ALA A 285 -3.15 -15.07 -7.03
C ALA A 285 -3.10 -16.33 -7.89
N GLU A 286 -4.23 -17.02 -7.94
CA GLU A 286 -4.45 -18.27 -8.70
C GLU A 286 -5.61 -18.09 -9.68
N ASN A 287 -5.89 -19.10 -10.49
CA ASN A 287 -7.04 -19.12 -11.39
C ASN A 287 -8.36 -19.43 -10.66
N ARG A 288 -8.49 -19.01 -9.45
CA ARG A 288 -9.68 -19.14 -8.61
C ARG A 288 -9.75 -18.01 -7.59
N THR A 289 -10.95 -17.69 -7.12
CA THR A 289 -11.18 -16.77 -6.00
C THR A 289 -11.24 -17.57 -4.71
N TYR A 290 -10.47 -17.15 -3.70
CA TYR A 290 -10.52 -17.76 -2.37
C TYR A 290 -10.39 -16.69 -1.29
N ILE A 291 -10.81 -17.03 -0.08
CA ILE A 291 -10.92 -16.09 1.04
C ILE A 291 -10.12 -16.60 2.22
N TYR A 292 -9.27 -15.73 2.78
CA TYR A 292 -8.71 -15.91 4.12
C TYR A 292 -9.60 -15.18 5.10
N TRP A 293 -10.25 -15.91 5.98
CA TRP A 293 -11.18 -15.37 6.95
C TRP A 293 -10.63 -15.52 8.37
N HIS A 294 -10.59 -14.42 9.14
CA HIS A 294 -10.14 -14.46 10.52
C HIS A 294 -11.03 -15.38 11.37
N GLY A 295 -10.41 -16.17 12.26
CA GLY A 295 -11.13 -17.17 13.07
C GLY A 295 -12.18 -16.61 14.04
N ARG A 296 -12.00 -15.38 14.50
CA ARG A 296 -12.86 -14.73 15.53
C ARG A 296 -13.58 -13.49 15.04
N ASP A 297 -13.09 -12.84 14.01
CA ASP A 297 -13.61 -11.59 13.48
C ASP A 297 -14.16 -11.74 12.06
N ASN A 298 -14.78 -10.68 11.57
CA ASN A 298 -15.26 -10.59 10.19
C ASN A 298 -14.21 -10.01 9.22
N ARG A 299 -12.95 -9.94 9.65
CA ARG A 299 -11.84 -9.51 8.79
C ARG A 299 -11.52 -10.58 7.76
N THR A 300 -11.43 -10.17 6.53
CA THR A 300 -11.14 -11.08 5.42
C THR A 300 -10.13 -10.47 4.45
N ILE A 301 -9.39 -11.36 3.80
CA ILE A 301 -8.61 -11.01 2.62
C ILE A 301 -9.06 -11.94 1.50
N ILE A 302 -9.46 -11.37 0.39
CA ILE A 302 -10.00 -12.09 -0.75
C ILE A 302 -8.95 -12.07 -1.86
N SER A 303 -8.47 -13.23 -2.25
CA SER A 303 -7.61 -13.36 -3.43
C SER A 303 -8.48 -13.44 -4.68
N LEU A 304 -8.25 -12.50 -5.60
CA LEU A 304 -9.04 -12.41 -6.82
C LEU A 304 -8.53 -13.38 -7.89
N ASN A 305 -9.44 -13.85 -8.72
CA ASN A 305 -9.11 -14.75 -9.82
C ASN A 305 -8.25 -14.04 -10.87
N LYS A 306 -7.08 -14.59 -11.12
CA LYS A 306 -6.12 -14.08 -12.09
C LYS A 306 -6.64 -14.08 -13.53
N TYR A 307 -7.61 -14.92 -13.84
CA TYR A 307 -8.22 -15.05 -15.17
C TYR A 307 -8.85 -13.74 -15.68
N TYR A 308 -9.38 -12.91 -14.79
CA TYR A 308 -10.05 -11.66 -15.17
C TYR A 308 -9.11 -10.51 -15.56
N ASN A 309 -7.80 -10.67 -15.43
CA ASN A 309 -6.79 -9.67 -15.76
C ASN A 309 -7.09 -8.28 -15.19
N LEU A 310 -7.37 -8.22 -13.90
CA LEU A 310 -7.68 -6.98 -13.20
C LEU A 310 -6.43 -6.09 -13.11
N THR A 311 -6.55 -4.88 -13.59
CA THR A 311 -5.46 -3.91 -13.57
C THR A 311 -5.92 -2.57 -13.01
N MET A 312 -4.99 -1.85 -12.40
CA MET A 312 -5.17 -0.46 -12.02
C MET A 312 -4.02 0.37 -12.57
N LYS A 313 -4.35 1.41 -13.31
CA LYS A 313 -3.40 2.35 -13.88
C LYS A 313 -3.68 3.72 -13.31
N CYS A 314 -2.67 4.35 -12.73
CA CYS A 314 -2.78 5.68 -12.16
C CYS A 314 -1.89 6.65 -12.90
N ARG A 315 -2.34 7.89 -13.03
CA ARG A 315 -1.59 8.97 -13.66
C ARG A 315 -1.73 10.25 -12.85
N ARG A 316 -0.61 10.91 -12.63
CA ARG A 316 -0.54 12.29 -12.18
C ARG A 316 -0.03 13.14 -13.34
N PRO A 317 -0.89 13.87 -14.06
CA PRO A 317 -0.47 14.71 -15.16
C PRO A 317 0.27 15.95 -14.66
N GLY A 318 1.08 16.53 -15.51
CA GLY A 318 1.76 17.79 -15.29
C GLY A 318 3.28 17.68 -15.23
N ASN A 319 3.93 18.77 -15.59
CA ASN A 319 5.38 18.89 -15.58
C ASN A 319 5.81 19.56 -14.29
N LYS A 320 6.01 18.78 -13.23
CA LYS A 320 6.50 19.28 -11.94
C LYS A 320 8.00 19.50 -11.96
N THR A 321 8.43 20.64 -11.42
CA THR A 321 9.83 20.91 -11.09
C THR A 321 10.02 20.94 -9.58
N VAL A 322 11.14 20.39 -9.11
CA VAL A 322 11.51 20.34 -7.71
C VAL A 322 12.82 21.06 -7.51
N LEU A 323 12.87 22.00 -6.58
CA LEU A 323 14.07 22.77 -6.27
C LEU A 323 14.55 22.47 -4.84
N PRO A 324 15.86 22.21 -4.64
CA PRO A 324 16.41 22.08 -3.31
C PRO A 324 16.50 23.45 -2.64
N VAL A 325 15.99 23.57 -1.42
CA VAL A 325 16.06 24.76 -0.58
C VAL A 325 16.83 24.42 0.69
N THR A 326 17.92 25.17 0.96
CA THR A 326 18.70 25.00 2.18
C THR A 326 18.06 25.75 3.33
N ILE A 327 17.68 25.06 4.40
CA ILE A 327 17.08 25.62 5.60
C ILE A 327 18.16 26.01 6.62
N LYS A 328 17.77 26.77 7.68
CA LYS A 328 18.64 27.30 8.72
C LYS A 328 19.59 26.28 9.37
N SER A 329 19.18 25.04 9.47
CA SER A 329 20.00 23.94 10.00
C SER A 329 21.10 23.43 9.05
N GLY A 330 21.21 24.01 7.83
CA GLY A 330 22.11 23.53 6.79
C GLY A 330 21.57 22.31 6.01
N LEU A 331 20.41 21.82 6.34
CA LEU A 331 19.76 20.71 5.69
C LEU A 331 18.97 21.17 4.45
N VAL A 332 18.78 20.27 3.48
CA VAL A 332 18.11 20.57 2.22
C VAL A 332 16.67 20.07 2.26
N PHE A 333 15.74 20.98 2.00
CA PHE A 333 14.32 20.69 1.80
C PHE A 333 13.98 20.75 0.32
N HIS A 334 13.19 19.78 -0.16
CA HIS A 334 12.75 19.74 -1.55
C HIS A 334 11.44 20.53 -1.72
N SER A 335 11.55 21.65 -2.42
CA SER A 335 10.46 22.61 -2.63
C SER A 335 9.81 22.43 -3.98
N GLN A 336 8.50 22.67 -4.04
CA GLN A 336 7.72 22.79 -5.28
C GLN A 336 7.37 24.27 -5.50
N PRO A 337 8.13 25.03 -6.28
CA PRO A 337 7.77 26.39 -6.61
C PRO A 337 6.47 26.44 -7.42
N VAL A 338 5.91 27.63 -7.57
CA VAL A 338 4.68 27.85 -8.33
C VAL A 338 4.85 27.35 -9.78
N ASN A 339 4.16 26.28 -10.12
CA ASN A 339 4.13 25.68 -11.44
C ASN A 339 2.76 25.84 -12.10
N GLU A 340 2.67 25.44 -13.37
CA GLU A 340 1.38 25.24 -14.03
C GLU A 340 0.46 24.39 -13.17
N ARG A 341 -0.85 24.64 -13.27
CA ARG A 341 -1.87 23.89 -12.53
C ARG A 341 -2.37 22.75 -13.38
N PRO A 342 -1.88 21.53 -13.14
CA PRO A 342 -2.29 20.38 -13.92
C PRO A 342 -3.73 19.96 -13.59
N ASN A 343 -4.29 19.13 -14.45
CA ASN A 343 -5.50 18.40 -14.13
C ASN A 343 -5.30 17.45 -12.95
N GLN A 344 -6.37 17.10 -12.28
CA GLN A 344 -6.39 16.18 -11.17
C GLN A 344 -5.80 14.82 -11.56
N ALA A 345 -5.07 14.18 -10.63
CA ALA A 345 -4.65 12.80 -10.76
C ALA A 345 -5.86 11.86 -10.78
N TRP A 346 -5.72 10.73 -11.44
CA TRP A 346 -6.79 9.75 -11.60
C TRP A 346 -6.23 8.33 -11.70
N CYS A 347 -7.07 7.36 -11.36
CA CYS A 347 -6.79 5.94 -11.52
C CYS A 347 -7.87 5.28 -12.37
N TRP A 348 -7.45 4.41 -13.29
CA TRP A 348 -8.32 3.67 -14.18
C TRP A 348 -8.26 2.17 -13.87
N PHE A 349 -9.43 1.54 -13.80
CA PHE A 349 -9.57 0.12 -13.53
C PHE A 349 -9.86 -0.64 -14.83
N GLY A 350 -8.95 -1.52 -15.21
CA GLY A 350 -9.06 -2.36 -16.40
C GLY A 350 -9.33 -3.82 -16.04
N GLY A 351 -9.80 -4.56 -17.02
CA GLY A 351 -10.17 -5.96 -16.87
C GLY A 351 -11.66 -6.16 -16.56
N ASN A 352 -12.04 -7.41 -16.37
CA ASN A 352 -13.45 -7.77 -16.15
C ASN A 352 -13.81 -7.73 -14.64
N TRP A 353 -13.91 -6.51 -14.10
CA TRP A 353 -14.22 -6.28 -12.70
C TRP A 353 -15.62 -6.74 -12.28
N LYS A 354 -16.60 -6.59 -13.14
CA LYS A 354 -17.98 -6.95 -12.81
C LYS A 354 -18.11 -8.44 -12.54
N ASP A 355 -17.56 -9.28 -13.42
CA ASP A 355 -17.55 -10.72 -13.22
C ASP A 355 -16.65 -11.16 -12.06
N ALA A 356 -15.54 -10.48 -11.86
CA ALA A 356 -14.65 -10.74 -10.71
C ALA A 356 -15.37 -10.50 -9.37
N ILE A 357 -16.05 -9.39 -9.21
CA ILE A 357 -16.82 -9.08 -8.00
C ILE A 357 -18.02 -10.02 -7.83
N LYS A 358 -18.67 -10.40 -8.93
CA LYS A 358 -19.74 -11.40 -8.88
C LYS A 358 -19.23 -12.76 -8.39
N GLU A 359 -18.06 -13.19 -8.85
CA GLU A 359 -17.40 -14.42 -8.37
C GLU A 359 -17.02 -14.31 -6.89
N VAL A 360 -16.54 -13.15 -6.44
CA VAL A 360 -16.26 -12.89 -5.01
C VAL A 360 -17.51 -13.06 -4.17
N LYS A 361 -18.64 -12.51 -4.57
CA LYS A 361 -19.92 -12.67 -3.86
C LYS A 361 -20.36 -14.14 -3.80
N GLN A 362 -20.23 -14.87 -4.89
CA GLN A 362 -20.54 -16.31 -4.93
C GLN A 362 -19.61 -17.12 -4.01
N THR A 363 -18.35 -16.76 -3.94
CA THR A 363 -17.37 -17.42 -3.08
C THR A 363 -17.67 -17.15 -1.60
N ILE A 364 -18.07 -15.94 -1.24
CA ILE A 364 -18.48 -15.58 0.12
C ILE A 364 -19.68 -16.43 0.56
N VAL A 365 -20.70 -16.53 -0.29
CA VAL A 365 -21.91 -17.32 0.02
C VAL A 365 -21.59 -18.80 0.27
N LYS A 366 -20.62 -19.35 -0.44
CA LYS A 366 -20.18 -20.75 -0.30
C LYS A 366 -19.24 -20.99 0.88
N HIS A 367 -18.71 -19.95 1.50
CA HIS A 367 -17.74 -20.11 2.58
C HIS A 367 -18.41 -20.67 3.85
N PRO A 368 -17.78 -21.63 4.56
CA PRO A 368 -18.38 -22.29 5.74
C PRO A 368 -18.73 -21.33 6.89
N ARG A 369 -17.98 -20.22 7.01
CA ARG A 369 -18.24 -19.20 8.03
C ARG A 369 -19.39 -18.25 7.72
N TYR A 370 -19.83 -18.21 6.50
CA TYR A 370 -20.92 -17.34 6.09
C TYR A 370 -22.27 -17.92 6.52
N THR A 371 -22.96 -17.21 7.37
CA THR A 371 -24.31 -17.58 7.88
C THR A 371 -25.40 -16.63 7.41
N GLY A 372 -25.08 -15.71 6.51
CA GLY A 372 -26.02 -14.75 5.95
C GLY A 372 -26.90 -15.31 4.84
N ILE A 373 -27.51 -14.43 4.08
CA ILE A 373 -28.45 -14.79 3.01
C ILE A 373 -27.75 -15.39 1.81
N ASN A 374 -28.30 -16.46 1.26
CA ASN A 374 -27.80 -17.12 0.04
C ASN A 374 -28.10 -16.36 -1.26
N ASN A 375 -28.42 -15.09 -1.20
CA ASN A 375 -28.71 -14.28 -2.39
C ASN A 375 -27.57 -13.27 -2.63
N THR A 376 -26.85 -13.48 -3.71
CA THR A 376 -25.72 -12.60 -4.12
C THR A 376 -26.16 -11.17 -4.45
N ASP A 377 -27.41 -10.95 -4.85
CA ASP A 377 -27.93 -9.63 -5.18
C ASP A 377 -28.12 -8.73 -3.94
N LYS A 378 -28.15 -9.32 -2.76
CA LYS A 378 -28.23 -8.61 -1.48
C LYS A 378 -26.89 -8.39 -0.81
N ILE A 379 -25.81 -8.75 -1.48
CA ILE A 379 -24.44 -8.49 -1.03
C ILE A 379 -23.91 -7.25 -1.77
N ASN A 380 -23.57 -6.22 -1.03
CA ASN A 380 -23.11 -4.94 -1.60
C ASN A 380 -21.66 -4.66 -1.21
N LEU A 381 -20.88 -4.20 -2.17
CA LEU A 381 -19.54 -3.68 -1.94
C LEU A 381 -19.65 -2.23 -1.47
N THR A 382 -19.11 -1.90 -0.31
CA THR A 382 -19.26 -0.58 0.31
C THR A 382 -17.92 0.00 0.76
N ALA A 383 -17.85 1.33 0.77
CA ALA A 383 -16.75 2.04 1.39
C ALA A 383 -16.94 2.10 2.92
N PRO A 384 -15.85 2.16 3.71
CA PRO A 384 -15.95 2.34 5.16
C PRO A 384 -16.61 3.68 5.51
N ARG A 385 -17.38 3.71 6.59
CA ARG A 385 -18.08 4.92 7.07
C ARG A 385 -17.22 5.63 8.10
N GLY A 386 -16.96 6.91 7.86
CA GLY A 386 -16.25 7.78 8.81
C GLY A 386 -14.76 7.43 8.94
N GLY A 387 -14.06 8.22 9.73
CA GLY A 387 -12.63 8.04 10.01
C GLY A 387 -11.72 8.96 9.21
N ASP A 388 -10.43 8.70 9.32
CA ASP A 388 -9.39 9.45 8.63
C ASP A 388 -9.44 9.23 7.10
N PRO A 389 -8.88 10.14 6.30
CA PRO A 389 -8.79 9.97 4.84
C PRO A 389 -8.10 8.67 4.42
N GLU A 390 -7.17 8.17 5.21
CA GLU A 390 -6.49 6.89 5.00
C GLU A 390 -7.43 5.68 5.05
N VAL A 391 -8.53 5.78 5.79
CA VAL A 391 -9.54 4.72 5.91
C VAL A 391 -10.65 4.90 4.88
N THR A 392 -11.15 6.12 4.70
CA THR A 392 -12.33 6.43 3.88
C THR A 392 -12.05 6.36 2.39
N PHE A 393 -10.86 6.77 1.96
CA PHE A 393 -10.43 6.75 0.57
C PHE A 393 -9.50 5.56 0.32
N MET A 394 -9.52 5.05 -0.90
CA MET A 394 -8.42 4.17 -1.32
C MET A 394 -7.16 5.00 -1.47
N TRP A 395 -6.08 4.62 -0.80
CA TRP A 395 -4.79 5.22 -1.06
C TRP A 395 -3.81 4.18 -1.62
N THR A 396 -2.97 4.64 -2.51
CA THR A 396 -1.96 3.83 -3.17
C THR A 396 -0.69 4.63 -3.36
N ASN A 397 0.42 3.93 -3.41
CA ASN A 397 1.73 4.51 -3.68
C ASN A 397 2.04 4.42 -5.17
N CYS A 398 2.23 5.57 -5.81
CA CYS A 398 2.69 5.66 -7.19
C CYS A 398 4.07 6.30 -7.23
N ARG A 399 5.11 5.48 -7.37
CA ARG A 399 6.52 5.92 -7.46
C ARG A 399 6.93 6.92 -6.38
N GLY A 400 6.48 6.70 -5.15
CA GLY A 400 6.78 7.55 -4.02
C GLY A 400 5.82 8.73 -3.80
N GLU A 401 4.79 8.90 -4.62
CA GLU A 401 3.68 9.81 -4.35
C GLU A 401 2.43 9.04 -3.94
N PHE A 402 1.76 9.48 -2.88
CA PHE A 402 0.55 8.85 -2.39
C PHE A 402 -0.69 9.51 -2.97
N LEU A 403 -1.51 8.68 -3.60
CA LEU A 403 -2.78 9.04 -4.20
C LEU A 403 -3.93 8.62 -3.30
N TYR A 404 -4.84 9.53 -2.99
CA TYR A 404 -6.06 9.30 -2.25
C TYR A 404 -7.24 9.42 -3.19
N CYS A 405 -7.88 8.29 -3.50
CA CYS A 405 -8.89 8.21 -4.54
C CYS A 405 -10.29 8.07 -3.95
N LYS A 406 -11.24 8.87 -4.46
CA LYS A 406 -12.66 8.75 -4.15
C LYS A 406 -13.27 7.66 -5.01
N MET A 407 -13.69 6.56 -4.38
CA MET A 407 -14.08 5.34 -5.09
C MET A 407 -15.56 5.27 -5.48
N ASN A 408 -16.36 6.30 -5.24
CA ASN A 408 -17.80 6.26 -5.48
C ASN A 408 -18.15 5.91 -6.93
N TRP A 409 -17.44 6.46 -7.90
CA TRP A 409 -17.69 6.19 -9.31
C TRP A 409 -17.41 4.72 -9.68
N PHE A 410 -16.34 4.16 -9.14
CA PHE A 410 -16.00 2.76 -9.34
C PHE A 410 -17.02 1.82 -8.70
N LEU A 411 -17.42 2.09 -7.45
CA LEU A 411 -18.43 1.29 -6.76
C LEU A 411 -19.78 1.33 -7.48
N ASN A 412 -20.19 2.50 -7.97
CA ASN A 412 -21.40 2.63 -8.76
C ASN A 412 -21.32 1.85 -10.08
N TRP A 413 -20.17 1.85 -10.71
CA TRP A 413 -19.95 1.12 -11.95
C TRP A 413 -19.93 -0.39 -11.77
N VAL A 414 -19.23 -0.89 -10.77
CA VAL A 414 -19.12 -2.34 -10.49
C VAL A 414 -20.46 -2.94 -10.06
N GLU A 415 -21.21 -2.21 -9.23
CA GLU A 415 -22.47 -2.67 -8.66
C GLU A 415 -23.70 -2.28 -9.51
N ASP A 416 -23.53 -1.60 -10.60
CA ASP A 416 -24.61 -1.05 -11.45
C ASP A 416 -25.69 -0.30 -10.64
N ARG A 417 -25.25 0.49 -9.65
CA ARG A 417 -26.14 1.17 -8.68
C ARG A 417 -27.02 2.22 -9.33
N ASP A 418 -28.22 2.39 -8.78
CA ASP A 418 -29.04 3.55 -9.10
C ASP A 418 -28.40 4.81 -8.46
N VAL A 419 -28.02 5.75 -9.30
CA VAL A 419 -27.32 6.99 -8.90
C VAL A 419 -28.24 8.19 -8.77
N THR A 420 -29.54 8.04 -8.99
CA THR A 420 -30.52 9.13 -8.98
C THR A 420 -30.64 9.81 -7.63
N THR A 421 -30.45 9.08 -6.55
CA THR A 421 -30.55 9.57 -5.17
C THR A 421 -29.24 10.13 -4.61
N GLN A 422 -28.13 9.98 -5.34
CA GLN A 422 -26.82 10.42 -4.89
C GLN A 422 -26.58 11.91 -5.18
N ARG A 423 -25.58 12.49 -4.51
CA ARG A 423 -25.15 13.88 -4.77
C ARG A 423 -24.67 14.05 -6.22
N PRO A 424 -24.86 15.20 -6.85
CA PRO A 424 -24.55 15.41 -8.27
C PRO A 424 -23.11 15.01 -8.68
N LYS A 425 -22.12 15.28 -7.82
CA LYS A 425 -20.71 14.92 -8.07
C LYS A 425 -20.42 13.41 -7.92
N GLU A 426 -21.32 12.65 -7.32
CA GLU A 426 -21.17 11.22 -7.03
C GLU A 426 -21.96 10.33 -8.00
N ARG A 427 -22.81 10.93 -8.84
CA ARG A 427 -23.76 10.22 -9.75
C ARG A 427 -23.12 9.54 -10.95
N HIS A 428 -21.82 9.45 -11.03
CA HIS A 428 -21.16 8.85 -12.17
C HIS A 428 -20.95 7.34 -11.97
N ARG A 429 -21.13 6.60 -13.07
CA ARG A 429 -20.75 5.18 -13.19
C ARG A 429 -19.59 5.07 -14.14
N ARG A 430 -18.37 4.99 -13.62
CA ARG A 430 -17.16 5.04 -14.43
C ARG A 430 -16.10 4.10 -13.87
N ASN A 431 -15.33 3.51 -14.77
CA ASN A 431 -14.20 2.65 -14.41
C ASN A 431 -12.93 3.43 -14.05
N TYR A 432 -13.01 4.72 -13.90
CA TYR A 432 -11.93 5.57 -13.40
C TYR A 432 -12.42 6.44 -12.24
N VAL A 433 -11.50 6.83 -11.39
CA VAL A 433 -11.79 7.58 -10.18
C VAL A 433 -10.88 8.78 -10.04
N PRO A 434 -11.38 9.92 -9.50
CA PRO A 434 -10.55 11.07 -9.22
C PRO A 434 -9.69 10.83 -7.98
N CYS A 435 -8.42 11.24 -8.03
CA CYS A 435 -7.48 11.10 -6.94
C CYS A 435 -6.91 12.46 -6.54
N HIS A 436 -6.61 12.60 -5.25
CA HIS A 436 -5.87 13.71 -4.67
C HIS A 436 -4.51 13.22 -4.18
N ILE A 437 -3.49 14.07 -4.29
CA ILE A 437 -2.17 13.78 -3.77
C ILE A 437 -2.02 14.42 -2.40
N ARG A 438 -1.43 13.67 -1.46
CA ARG A 438 -1.01 14.17 -0.15
C ARG A 438 0.48 13.93 0.03
N GLN A 439 1.18 14.94 0.51
CA GLN A 439 2.60 14.86 0.82
C GLN A 439 2.85 14.58 2.30
N ILE A 440 1.99 15.09 3.18
CA ILE A 440 2.03 14.81 4.61
C ILE A 440 1.11 13.63 4.88
N ILE A 441 1.69 12.47 5.14
CA ILE A 441 0.97 11.22 5.38
C ILE A 441 1.18 10.73 6.80
N ASN A 442 0.17 10.04 7.33
CA ASN A 442 0.30 9.26 8.54
C ASN A 442 0.62 7.81 8.17
N THR A 443 1.61 7.23 8.83
CA THR A 443 2.03 5.86 8.53
C THR A 443 1.05 4.83 9.07
N TRP A 444 1.02 3.66 8.47
CA TRP A 444 0.07 2.57 8.75
C TRP A 444 0.38 1.76 10.02
N HIS A 445 1.52 1.96 10.66
CA HIS A 445 1.92 1.20 11.84
C HIS A 445 1.09 1.58 13.09
N LYS A 446 1.09 0.73 14.12
CA LYS A 446 0.37 0.91 15.39
C LYS A 446 0.62 2.26 16.05
N VAL A 447 1.85 2.77 15.95
CA VAL A 447 2.24 4.12 16.33
C VAL A 447 2.53 4.90 15.06
N GLY A 448 1.50 5.49 14.47
CA GLY A 448 1.64 6.27 13.24
C GLY A 448 2.55 7.48 13.43
N LYS A 449 3.36 7.78 12.42
CA LYS A 449 4.19 8.98 12.33
C LYS A 449 3.79 9.80 11.12
N ASN A 450 3.76 11.13 11.26
CA ASN A 450 3.56 12.01 10.13
C ASN A 450 4.88 12.22 9.39
N VAL A 451 4.84 11.96 8.09
CA VAL A 451 6.01 12.05 7.22
C VAL A 451 5.67 12.93 6.03
N TYR A 452 6.58 13.84 5.70
CA TYR A 452 6.53 14.62 4.46
C TYR A 452 7.27 13.84 3.37
N LEU A 453 6.57 13.53 2.29
CA LEU A 453 7.16 12.88 1.13
C LEU A 453 7.72 13.93 0.17
N PRO A 454 9.00 13.84 -0.20
CA PRO A 454 9.56 14.77 -1.17
C PRO A 454 8.83 14.62 -2.52
N PRO A 455 8.51 15.74 -3.19
CA PRO A 455 7.84 15.71 -4.47
C PRO A 455 8.72 15.07 -5.55
N ARG A 456 8.11 14.41 -6.52
CA ARG A 456 8.80 13.88 -7.70
C ARG A 456 8.55 14.74 -8.93
N GLU A 457 9.56 14.85 -9.78
CA GLU A 457 9.50 15.63 -11.01
C GLU A 457 8.76 14.89 -12.13
N GLY A 458 8.20 15.65 -13.05
CA GLY A 458 7.60 15.16 -14.28
C GLY A 458 6.21 14.57 -14.12
N ASP A 459 5.74 13.96 -15.18
CA ASP A 459 4.48 13.22 -15.26
C ASP A 459 4.70 11.80 -14.72
N LEU A 460 3.86 11.37 -13.79
CA LEU A 460 3.95 10.03 -13.19
C LEU A 460 2.83 9.12 -13.69
N THR A 461 3.21 7.93 -14.10
CA THR A 461 2.30 6.85 -14.48
C THR A 461 2.66 5.57 -13.75
N CYS A 462 1.66 4.87 -13.25
CA CYS A 462 1.81 3.60 -12.56
C CYS A 462 0.87 2.56 -13.14
N ASN A 463 1.39 1.38 -13.40
CA ASN A 463 0.60 0.22 -13.82
C ASN A 463 0.77 -0.88 -12.77
N SER A 464 -0.35 -1.39 -12.26
CA SER A 464 -0.35 -2.46 -11.27
C SER A 464 -1.40 -3.50 -11.60
N THR A 465 -1.13 -4.76 -11.29
CA THR A 465 -2.11 -5.84 -11.38
C THR A 465 -2.77 -6.01 -10.02
N VAL A 466 -4.09 -5.92 -9.97
CA VAL A 466 -4.86 -6.13 -8.74
C VAL A 466 -5.02 -7.62 -8.50
N THR A 467 -4.56 -8.10 -7.35
CA THR A 467 -4.55 -9.52 -7.01
C THR A 467 -5.35 -9.87 -5.77
N SER A 468 -5.64 -8.91 -4.93
CA SER A 468 -6.39 -9.14 -3.69
C SER A 468 -7.26 -7.96 -3.30
N LEU A 469 -8.18 -8.22 -2.37
CA LEU A 469 -9.15 -7.28 -1.86
C LEU A 469 -9.19 -7.41 -0.33
N ILE A 470 -9.00 -6.30 0.37
CA ILE A 470 -9.05 -6.26 1.83
C ILE A 470 -10.43 -5.77 2.25
N ALA A 471 -11.19 -6.59 2.92
CA ALA A 471 -12.55 -6.24 3.30
C ALA A 471 -12.99 -6.86 4.62
N ASN A 472 -13.96 -6.24 5.26
CA ASN A 472 -14.74 -6.80 6.35
C ASN A 472 -16.11 -7.22 5.82
N ILE A 473 -16.58 -8.39 6.22
CA ILE A 473 -17.90 -8.88 5.82
C ILE A 473 -18.85 -8.70 7.00
N ASP A 474 -19.81 -7.80 6.85
CA ASP A 474 -20.76 -7.45 7.89
C ASP A 474 -22.18 -7.87 7.50
N TRP A 475 -22.89 -8.56 8.41
CA TRP A 475 -24.30 -8.87 8.28
C TRP A 475 -25.13 -7.75 8.89
N ILE A 476 -26.06 -7.19 8.11
CA ILE A 476 -26.98 -6.16 8.57
C ILE A 476 -28.39 -6.75 8.62
N ASP A 477 -28.99 -6.79 9.80
CA ASP A 477 -30.41 -7.14 10.06
C ASP A 477 -30.91 -8.43 9.38
N GLY A 478 -30.04 -9.41 9.17
CA GLY A 478 -30.40 -10.69 8.58
C GLY A 478 -30.83 -10.65 7.11
N ASN A 479 -30.97 -9.48 6.51
CA ASN A 479 -31.48 -9.30 5.14
C ASN A 479 -30.46 -8.71 4.16
N GLN A 480 -29.31 -8.25 4.62
CA GLN A 480 -28.29 -7.65 3.79
C GLN A 480 -26.89 -7.94 4.32
N THR A 481 -25.95 -8.20 3.42
CA THR A 481 -24.55 -8.35 3.74
C THR A 481 -23.75 -7.25 3.03
N ASN A 482 -22.86 -6.57 3.76
CA ASN A 482 -21.96 -5.59 3.19
C ASN A 482 -20.53 -6.12 3.21
N ILE A 483 -19.86 -6.02 2.07
CA ILE A 483 -18.42 -6.16 1.94
C ILE A 483 -17.82 -4.76 2.11
N THR A 484 -17.43 -4.42 3.32
CA THR A 484 -16.86 -3.10 3.64
C THR A 484 -15.36 -3.13 3.40
N MET A 485 -14.88 -2.30 2.49
CA MET A 485 -13.45 -2.20 2.19
C MET A 485 -12.66 -1.74 3.43
N SER A 486 -11.46 -2.25 3.61
CA SER A 486 -10.63 -2.01 4.79
C SER A 486 -9.31 -1.36 4.44
N ALA A 487 -8.76 -0.60 5.39
CA ALA A 487 -7.45 0.04 5.33
C ALA A 487 -6.34 -0.75 6.06
N GLU A 488 -6.59 -1.98 6.45
CA GLU A 488 -5.64 -2.82 7.18
C GLU A 488 -4.52 -3.37 6.27
N VAL A 489 -3.48 -2.59 6.07
CA VAL A 489 -2.34 -2.94 5.19
C VAL A 489 -1.67 -4.25 5.59
N ALA A 490 -1.56 -4.54 6.87
CA ALA A 490 -0.96 -5.76 7.39
C ALA A 490 -1.62 -7.06 6.88
N GLU A 491 -2.89 -7.00 6.50
CA GLU A 491 -3.62 -8.14 5.96
C GLU A 491 -3.02 -8.64 4.63
N LEU A 492 -2.40 -7.76 3.83
CA LEU A 492 -1.73 -8.14 2.59
C LEU A 492 -0.56 -9.10 2.84
N TYR A 493 0.22 -8.86 3.88
CA TYR A 493 1.33 -9.73 4.27
C TYR A 493 0.84 -11.07 4.83
N ARG A 494 -0.30 -11.09 5.50
CA ARG A 494 -0.96 -12.31 5.97
C ARG A 494 -1.45 -13.18 4.82
N LEU A 495 -1.95 -12.59 3.76
CA LEU A 495 -2.31 -13.35 2.56
C LEU A 495 -1.07 -14.00 1.92
N GLU A 496 0.01 -13.24 1.76
CA GLU A 496 1.20 -13.70 1.05
C GLU A 496 2.00 -14.77 1.84
N LEU A 497 2.10 -14.63 3.15
CA LEU A 497 2.92 -15.50 4.01
C LEU A 497 2.12 -16.30 5.06
N GLY A 498 0.80 -16.15 5.09
CA GLY A 498 -0.04 -16.76 6.12
C GLY A 498 -0.16 -18.29 6.06
N ASP A 499 0.24 -18.92 4.98
CA ASP A 499 0.28 -20.38 4.83
C ASP A 499 1.61 -21.01 5.31
N TYR A 500 2.59 -20.21 5.73
CA TYR A 500 3.85 -20.67 6.29
C TYR A 500 3.82 -20.74 7.81
N LYS A 501 4.64 -21.63 8.36
CA LYS A 501 4.85 -21.80 9.79
C LYS A 501 6.31 -22.12 10.05
N LEU A 502 6.93 -21.44 11.02
CA LEU A 502 8.30 -21.72 11.45
C LEU A 502 8.29 -22.79 12.52
N VAL A 503 9.11 -23.81 12.34
CA VAL A 503 9.29 -24.91 13.30
C VAL A 503 10.77 -25.16 13.57
N GLU A 504 11.07 -25.59 14.80
CA GLU A 504 12.37 -26.11 15.20
C GLU A 504 12.37 -27.63 15.03
N ILE A 505 13.35 -28.16 14.32
CA ILE A 505 13.46 -29.59 14.05
C ILE A 505 14.19 -30.29 15.20
N THR A 506 13.60 -31.36 15.73
CA THR A 506 14.17 -32.20 16.78
C THR A 506 13.98 -33.69 16.46
N PRO A 507 15.02 -34.56 16.42
CA PRO A 507 16.44 -34.18 16.50
C PRO A 507 16.92 -33.45 15.26
N ILE A 508 17.88 -32.52 15.43
CA ILE A 508 18.46 -31.75 14.32
C ILE A 508 19.42 -32.63 13.52
N GLY A 509 19.23 -32.68 12.23
CA GLY A 509 20.15 -33.33 11.30
C GLY A 509 20.36 -32.46 10.05
N LEU A 510 21.62 -32.20 9.70
CA LEU A 510 22.03 -31.50 8.49
C LEU A 510 22.90 -32.41 7.65
N ALA A 511 22.61 -32.49 6.35
CA ALA A 511 23.43 -33.25 5.40
C ALA A 511 23.77 -32.37 4.18
N PRO A 512 24.95 -32.52 3.57
CA PRO A 512 25.25 -31.87 2.32
C PRO A 512 24.32 -32.40 1.21
N THR A 513 23.91 -31.52 0.33
CA THR A 513 23.09 -31.86 -0.84
C THR A 513 23.87 -32.50 -1.95
#